data_fd78820ddc720158cba66c00ed70b030
#
_entry.id   fd78820ddc720158cba66c00ed70b030
#
_cell.length_a   1.000
_cell.length_b   1.000
_cell.length_c   1.000
_cell.angle_alpha   90.00
_cell.angle_beta   90.00
_cell.angle_gamma   90.00
#
_symmetry.space_group_name_H-M   'P 1'
#
loop_
_entity.id
_entity.type
_entity.pdbx_description
1 polymer ?
#
loop_
_entity_poly.entity_id
_entity_poly.type
_entity_poly.pdbx_seq_one_letter_code
_entity_poly.pdbx_strand_id
1 'polypeptide(L)'
;YGHLAWSLAGADWINYGDITPVKDWADNHGIVSCMWHWNVPKFAPVEESIAATVWEGEIVTGKWAESIDIRKSEGFDTSVFDNTKAGDYIIVKVKDLAAGWWQGSVKNASWTDLVAGSGVVELTSTQTSYAIRLTEEALNEVKENGLVISGCNHTVTGVYIGTPATVYDLGTDYTYKPDETTFDAANATVEGTWENKVFTSDMAAVAGYLKLLKDADIPVLWRPFHEVAGKWFWWGKDAASHKAMWIAMFNYFKAQGLDNLIWVWTTETGDDDWYPGDQYVDIIGRDIYSKDAETCASQYA
;
A
#
# COMPACT_ATOMS: atom_id res chain seq x y z
N TYR A 1 16.73 26.38 3.79
CA TYR A 1 16.55 25.12 3.08
C TYR A 1 15.25 24.49 3.54
N GLY A 2 14.26 24.37 2.62
CA GLY A 2 12.99 23.69 2.91
C GLY A 2 13.17 22.19 2.73
N HIS A 3 12.81 21.42 3.75
CA HIS A 3 12.71 19.99 3.64
C HIS A 3 11.28 19.62 3.27
N LEU A 4 11.05 19.08 2.07
CA LEU A 4 9.86 18.35 1.75
C LEU A 4 10.11 16.87 2.11
N ALA A 5 9.59 16.43 3.25
CA ALA A 5 9.53 15.03 3.59
C ALA A 5 8.34 14.43 2.84
N TRP A 6 8.59 13.55 1.89
CA TRP A 6 7.56 12.82 1.19
C TRP A 6 7.40 11.45 1.84
N SER A 7 6.25 11.20 2.44
CA SER A 7 5.86 9.87 2.84
C SER A 7 4.89 9.35 1.78
N LEU A 8 5.23 8.29 1.08
CA LEU A 8 4.38 7.69 0.05
C LEU A 8 3.34 6.76 0.63
N ALA A 9 3.51 6.31 1.86
CA ALA A 9 2.55 5.45 2.51
C ALA A 9 1.58 6.30 3.33
N GLY A 10 0.37 6.50 2.80
CA GLY A 10 -0.79 6.92 3.58
C GLY A 10 -0.81 8.35 4.11
N ALA A 11 -0.10 9.26 3.49
CA ALA A 11 -0.20 10.66 3.86
C ALA A 11 -1.23 11.38 2.99
N ASP A 12 -2.47 11.36 3.40
CA ASP A 12 -3.57 12.16 2.79
C ASP A 12 -3.32 13.68 2.81
N TRP A 13 -2.33 14.13 3.57
CA TRP A 13 -1.98 15.53 3.71
C TRP A 13 -1.03 16.07 2.63
N ILE A 14 -0.47 15.20 1.76
CA ILE A 14 0.32 15.62 0.61
C ILE A 14 -0.56 15.51 -0.64
N ASN A 15 -0.95 16.66 -1.20
CA ASN A 15 -1.59 16.71 -2.50
C ASN A 15 -0.54 16.48 -3.60
N TYR A 16 -0.33 15.24 -3.96
CA TYR A 16 0.67 14.82 -4.94
C TYR A 16 0.45 15.39 -6.36
N GLY A 17 -0.72 15.93 -6.64
CA GLY A 17 -1.02 16.59 -7.91
C GLY A 17 -0.68 18.08 -7.93
N ASP A 18 -0.43 18.71 -6.77
CA ASP A 18 -0.17 20.13 -6.65
C ASP A 18 1.29 20.42 -6.28
N ILE A 19 2.09 20.79 -7.28
CA ILE A 19 3.50 21.19 -7.08
C ILE A 19 3.67 22.67 -6.77
N THR A 20 2.58 23.44 -6.68
CA THR A 20 2.63 24.91 -6.51
C THR A 20 3.49 25.33 -5.30
N PRO A 21 3.30 24.78 -4.09
CA PRO A 21 4.13 25.16 -2.95
C PRO A 21 5.63 24.83 -3.13
N VAL A 22 5.91 23.73 -3.85
CA VAL A 22 7.29 23.32 -4.16
C VAL A 22 7.91 24.25 -5.18
N LYS A 23 7.15 24.64 -6.20
CA LYS A 23 7.58 25.56 -7.23
C LYS A 23 7.84 26.96 -6.64
N ASP A 24 6.94 27.48 -5.81
CA ASP A 24 7.11 28.77 -5.12
C ASP A 24 8.38 28.77 -4.25
N TRP A 25 8.68 27.66 -3.59
CA TRP A 25 9.94 27.49 -2.85
C TRP A 25 11.15 27.51 -3.80
N ALA A 26 11.11 26.71 -4.88
CA ALA A 26 12.20 26.60 -5.83
C ALA A 26 12.50 27.93 -6.55
N ASP A 27 11.48 28.68 -6.90
CA ASP A 27 11.62 30.01 -7.53
C ASP A 27 12.38 31.01 -6.62
N ASN A 28 12.27 30.83 -5.31
CA ASN A 28 12.97 31.67 -4.32
C ASN A 28 14.36 31.15 -3.93
N HIS A 29 14.61 29.83 -4.04
CA HIS A 29 15.81 29.17 -3.49
C HIS A 29 16.62 28.40 -4.54
N GLY A 30 16.08 28.19 -5.73
CA GLY A 30 16.74 27.53 -6.87
C GLY A 30 16.79 26.00 -6.83
N ILE A 31 16.51 25.39 -5.68
CA ILE A 31 16.59 23.93 -5.49
C ILE A 31 15.66 23.46 -4.38
N VAL A 32 15.17 22.24 -4.47
CA VAL A 32 14.43 21.58 -3.40
C VAL A 32 15.19 20.35 -2.89
N SER A 33 15.01 20.04 -1.61
CA SER A 33 15.53 18.81 -1.01
C SER A 33 14.36 17.87 -0.71
N CYS A 34 14.51 16.64 -1.12
CA CYS A 34 13.53 15.58 -0.88
C CYS A 34 14.19 14.43 -0.12
N MET A 35 13.74 14.22 1.11
CA MET A 35 14.06 13.05 1.91
C MET A 35 12.87 12.12 1.87
N TRP A 36 13.08 10.90 1.41
CA TRP A 36 12.03 9.90 1.37
C TRP A 36 12.04 9.04 2.63
N HIS A 37 10.98 9.16 3.42
CA HIS A 37 10.71 8.28 4.54
C HIS A 37 9.80 7.16 4.05
N TRP A 38 10.37 5.99 3.82
CA TRP A 38 9.70 4.91 3.12
C TRP A 38 9.04 3.93 4.11
N ASN A 39 7.73 3.94 4.16
CA ASN A 39 6.95 2.92 4.86
C ASN A 39 6.64 1.76 3.92
N VAL A 40 6.79 0.54 4.41
CA VAL A 40 6.43 -0.68 3.70
C VAL A 40 5.30 -1.42 4.44
N PRO A 41 4.56 -2.32 3.78
CA PRO A 41 3.60 -3.15 4.47
C PRO A 41 4.24 -3.96 5.60
N LYS A 42 3.52 -4.12 6.72
CA LYS A 42 3.97 -4.91 7.87
C LYS A 42 4.02 -6.40 7.59
N PHE A 43 3.23 -6.88 6.66
CA PHE A 43 3.11 -8.29 6.29
C PHE A 43 2.91 -8.46 4.78
N ALA A 44 3.25 -9.64 4.27
CA ALA A 44 3.06 -9.98 2.87
C ALA A 44 1.57 -9.95 2.48
N PRO A 45 1.22 -9.50 1.26
CA PRO A 45 -0.16 -9.58 0.78
C PRO A 45 -0.57 -11.04 0.57
N VAL A 46 -1.82 -11.33 0.88
CA VAL A 46 -2.49 -12.55 0.45
C VAL A 46 -3.14 -12.27 -0.90
N GLU A 47 -2.85 -13.08 -1.90
CA GLU A 47 -3.55 -13.00 -3.19
C GLU A 47 -4.95 -13.60 -3.07
N GLU A 48 -5.92 -13.00 -3.78
CA GLU A 48 -7.26 -13.54 -3.80
C GLU A 48 -7.28 -14.95 -4.41
N SER A 49 -7.99 -15.86 -3.75
CA SER A 49 -8.24 -17.19 -4.28
C SER A 49 -9.72 -17.54 -4.15
N ILE A 50 -10.34 -17.99 -5.25
CA ILE A 50 -11.71 -18.44 -5.28
C ILE A 50 -11.73 -19.96 -5.20
N ALA A 51 -12.41 -20.49 -4.18
CA ALA A 51 -12.61 -21.92 -3.97
C ALA A 51 -13.93 -22.41 -4.60
N ALA A 52 -14.99 -21.59 -4.57
CA ALA A 52 -16.27 -21.90 -5.19
C ALA A 52 -17.01 -20.63 -5.63
N THR A 53 -17.79 -20.75 -6.71
CA THR A 53 -18.74 -19.73 -7.14
C THR A 53 -20.09 -20.01 -6.54
N VAL A 54 -20.64 -19.06 -5.78
CA VAL A 54 -21.96 -19.15 -5.18
C VAL A 54 -23.01 -18.57 -6.12
N TRP A 55 -22.72 -17.38 -6.65
CA TRP A 55 -23.62 -16.70 -7.58
C TRP A 55 -22.84 -15.78 -8.50
N GLU A 56 -23.26 -15.66 -9.75
CA GLU A 56 -22.78 -14.68 -10.72
C GLU A 56 -23.92 -14.03 -11.46
N GLY A 57 -23.80 -12.74 -11.75
CA GLY A 57 -24.81 -11.95 -12.43
C GLY A 57 -24.55 -10.46 -12.25
N GLU A 58 -25.58 -9.65 -12.43
CA GLU A 58 -25.51 -8.20 -12.15
C GLU A 58 -26.78 -7.76 -11.44
N ILE A 59 -26.64 -7.24 -10.23
CA ILE A 59 -27.73 -6.62 -9.46
C ILE A 59 -27.29 -5.23 -9.01
N VAL A 60 -28.03 -4.21 -9.43
CA VAL A 60 -27.88 -2.83 -8.96
C VAL A 60 -28.64 -2.71 -7.64
N THR A 61 -27.90 -2.54 -6.54
CA THR A 61 -28.49 -2.54 -5.17
C THR A 61 -29.41 -1.36 -4.89
N GLY A 62 -29.29 -0.26 -5.64
CA GLY A 62 -30.00 0.99 -5.35
C GLY A 62 -29.66 1.51 -3.97
N LYS A 63 -30.66 1.94 -3.22
CA LYS A 63 -30.54 2.32 -1.79
C LYS A 63 -31.19 1.24 -0.96
N TRP A 64 -30.57 0.05 -0.86
CA TRP A 64 -31.11 -1.13 -0.21
C TRP A 64 -32.42 -1.66 -0.87
N ALA A 65 -32.60 -1.37 -2.14
CA ALA A 65 -33.85 -1.69 -2.84
C ALA A 65 -33.85 -3.11 -3.40
N GLU A 66 -32.69 -3.59 -3.84
CA GLU A 66 -32.51 -4.90 -4.44
C GLU A 66 -31.49 -5.74 -3.66
N SER A 67 -31.66 -7.05 -3.71
CA SER A 67 -30.81 -8.03 -3.02
C SER A 67 -30.62 -9.28 -3.86
N ILE A 68 -29.58 -10.03 -3.56
CA ILE A 68 -29.35 -11.36 -4.11
C ILE A 68 -29.79 -12.38 -3.08
N ASP A 69 -30.82 -13.14 -3.44
CA ASP A 69 -31.42 -14.14 -2.56
C ASP A 69 -30.79 -15.50 -2.81
N ILE A 70 -29.96 -15.93 -1.91
CA ILE A 70 -29.20 -17.20 -1.95
C ILE A 70 -29.76 -18.13 -0.84
N ARG A 71 -31.08 -18.08 -0.62
CA ARG A 71 -31.74 -18.87 0.41
C ARG A 71 -32.30 -20.17 -0.13
N LYS A 72 -32.17 -21.22 0.65
CA LYS A 72 -32.78 -22.53 0.37
C LYS A 72 -34.31 -22.47 0.26
N SER A 73 -34.93 -21.60 1.07
CA SER A 73 -36.39 -21.36 1.02
C SER A 73 -36.84 -20.79 -0.32
N GLU A 74 -35.97 -20.12 -1.06
CA GLU A 74 -36.21 -19.55 -2.39
C GLU A 74 -35.73 -20.49 -3.51
N GLY A 75 -35.36 -21.72 -3.17
CA GLY A 75 -34.95 -22.74 -4.13
C GLY A 75 -33.46 -22.77 -4.46
N PHE A 76 -32.62 -22.03 -3.71
CA PHE A 76 -31.19 -22.09 -3.93
C PHE A 76 -30.59 -23.41 -3.41
N ASP A 77 -29.64 -23.98 -4.18
CA ASP A 77 -28.92 -25.19 -3.78
C ASP A 77 -27.74 -24.83 -2.86
N THR A 78 -27.92 -25.05 -1.55
CA THR A 78 -26.91 -24.77 -0.56
C THR A 78 -25.71 -25.74 -0.53
N SER A 79 -25.76 -26.83 -1.36
CA SER A 79 -24.64 -27.78 -1.45
C SER A 79 -23.31 -27.15 -1.90
N VAL A 80 -23.36 -25.96 -2.54
CA VAL A 80 -22.17 -25.15 -2.87
C VAL A 80 -21.32 -24.86 -1.65
N PHE A 81 -21.91 -24.83 -0.44
CA PHE A 81 -21.22 -24.57 0.82
C PHE A 81 -20.65 -25.84 1.50
N ASP A 82 -20.88 -27.06 0.98
CA ASP A 82 -20.52 -28.32 1.66
C ASP A 82 -19.03 -28.42 1.98
N ASN A 83 -18.17 -27.97 1.06
CA ASN A 83 -16.71 -27.99 1.23
C ASN A 83 -16.13 -26.76 1.94
N THR A 84 -16.99 -25.79 2.29
CA THR A 84 -16.59 -24.57 3.00
C THR A 84 -16.28 -24.87 4.46
N LYS A 85 -15.31 -24.19 5.02
CA LYS A 85 -14.84 -24.33 6.40
C LYS A 85 -14.99 -23.02 7.17
N ALA A 86 -15.07 -23.11 8.48
CA ALA A 86 -14.95 -21.94 9.33
C ALA A 86 -13.56 -21.30 9.13
N GLY A 87 -13.56 -19.99 8.98
CA GLY A 87 -12.38 -19.22 8.59
C GLY A 87 -12.30 -18.87 7.12
N ASP A 88 -13.01 -19.57 6.23
CA ASP A 88 -13.19 -19.16 4.83
C ASP A 88 -14.05 -17.88 4.78
N TYR A 89 -14.06 -17.22 3.63
CA TYR A 89 -14.79 -15.96 3.44
C TYR A 89 -15.87 -16.10 2.39
N ILE A 90 -16.99 -15.38 2.62
CA ILE A 90 -17.89 -14.97 1.54
C ILE A 90 -17.32 -13.70 0.93
N ILE A 91 -16.95 -13.75 -0.33
CA ILE A 91 -16.40 -12.63 -1.10
C ILE A 91 -17.49 -12.11 -2.04
N VAL A 92 -17.80 -10.83 -1.96
CA VAL A 92 -18.79 -10.17 -2.81
C VAL A 92 -18.06 -9.22 -3.75
N LYS A 93 -18.14 -9.48 -5.06
CA LYS A 93 -17.58 -8.60 -6.09
C LYS A 93 -18.54 -7.48 -6.43
N VAL A 94 -17.99 -6.27 -6.53
CA VAL A 94 -18.76 -5.05 -6.76
C VAL A 94 -18.13 -4.20 -7.87
N LYS A 95 -19.00 -3.40 -8.51
CA LYS A 95 -18.60 -2.37 -9.48
C LYS A 95 -19.55 -1.17 -9.41
N ASP A 96 -19.29 -0.15 -10.23
CA ASP A 96 -20.15 1.02 -10.40
C ASP A 96 -20.43 1.75 -9.08
N LEU A 97 -19.37 1.95 -8.28
CA LEU A 97 -19.45 2.77 -7.08
C LEU A 97 -19.51 4.24 -7.51
N ALA A 98 -20.75 4.71 -7.79
CA ALA A 98 -21.01 6.07 -8.22
C ALA A 98 -20.75 7.09 -7.10
N ALA A 99 -20.83 8.39 -7.39
CA ALA A 99 -20.62 9.42 -6.38
C ALA A 99 -21.57 9.27 -5.18
N GLY A 100 -21.04 9.38 -3.96
CA GLY A 100 -21.82 9.27 -2.73
C GLY A 100 -21.15 8.38 -1.66
N TRP A 101 -21.95 7.60 -0.98
CA TRP A 101 -21.52 6.60 -0.01
C TRP A 101 -22.04 5.22 -0.44
N TRP A 102 -21.27 4.19 -0.10
CA TRP A 102 -21.52 2.83 -0.55
C TRP A 102 -21.41 1.89 0.63
N GLN A 103 -22.35 0.98 0.73
CA GLN A 103 -22.38 -0.02 1.80
C GLN A 103 -22.78 -1.38 1.26
N GLY A 104 -22.07 -2.43 1.68
CA GLY A 104 -22.41 -3.82 1.44
C GLY A 104 -22.88 -4.51 2.71
N SER A 105 -23.64 -5.59 2.59
CA SER A 105 -24.10 -6.36 3.74
C SER A 105 -24.31 -7.82 3.34
N VAL A 106 -23.92 -8.73 4.25
CA VAL A 106 -24.18 -10.16 4.13
C VAL A 106 -25.09 -10.57 5.31
N LYS A 107 -26.29 -11.00 4.98
CA LYS A 107 -27.32 -11.38 5.95
C LYS A 107 -27.57 -12.89 5.92
N ASN A 108 -28.04 -13.42 7.03
CA ASN A 108 -28.56 -14.79 7.10
C ASN A 108 -29.96 -14.90 6.45
N ALA A 109 -30.51 -16.08 6.41
CA ALA A 109 -31.82 -16.32 5.83
C ALA A 109 -32.98 -15.53 6.50
N SER A 110 -32.78 -15.06 7.73
CA SER A 110 -33.74 -14.24 8.49
C SER A 110 -33.47 -12.74 8.42
N TRP A 111 -32.58 -12.28 7.52
CA TRP A 111 -32.22 -10.88 7.30
C TRP A 111 -31.49 -10.22 8.50
N THR A 112 -30.93 -11.01 9.41
CA THR A 112 -30.00 -10.51 10.42
C THR A 112 -28.56 -10.66 9.94
N ASP A 113 -27.60 -10.07 10.63
CA ASP A 113 -26.20 -10.21 10.27
C ASP A 113 -25.81 -11.70 10.20
N LEU A 114 -25.17 -12.13 9.13
CA LEU A 114 -24.71 -13.51 8.99
C LEU A 114 -23.65 -13.83 10.07
N VAL A 115 -22.76 -12.91 10.30
CA VAL A 115 -21.81 -12.97 11.42
C VAL A 115 -22.23 -11.91 12.42
N ALA A 116 -22.48 -12.31 13.66
CA ALA A 116 -22.98 -11.40 14.71
C ALA A 116 -22.11 -10.14 14.83
N GLY A 117 -22.73 -8.97 14.69
CA GLY A 117 -22.08 -7.67 14.78
C GLY A 117 -21.29 -7.24 13.52
N SER A 118 -21.36 -7.97 12.42
CA SER A 118 -20.70 -7.56 11.17
C SER A 118 -21.35 -6.31 10.55
N GLY A 119 -22.64 -6.12 10.77
CA GLY A 119 -23.37 -4.93 10.33
C GLY A 119 -23.32 -4.70 8.83
N VAL A 120 -22.95 -3.49 8.45
CA VAL A 120 -22.68 -3.09 7.08
C VAL A 120 -21.17 -2.89 6.87
N VAL A 121 -20.71 -3.19 5.69
CA VAL A 121 -19.33 -2.93 5.25
C VAL A 121 -19.31 -1.61 4.51
N GLU A 122 -18.58 -0.63 5.02
CA GLU A 122 -18.34 0.63 4.32
C GLU A 122 -17.38 0.36 3.14
N LEU A 123 -17.73 0.88 1.96
CA LEU A 123 -16.94 0.70 0.75
C LEU A 123 -16.30 2.04 0.34
N THR A 124 -15.20 1.97 -0.39
CA THR A 124 -14.54 3.12 -1.02
C THR A 124 -14.75 3.07 -2.54
N SER A 125 -14.62 4.20 -3.22
CA SER A 125 -14.83 4.31 -4.67
C SER A 125 -13.90 3.44 -5.52
N THR A 126 -12.81 2.94 -4.96
CA THR A 126 -11.80 2.11 -5.64
C THR A 126 -11.91 0.62 -5.33
N GLN A 127 -12.76 0.24 -4.38
CA GLN A 127 -12.95 -1.16 -4.04
C GLN A 127 -13.65 -1.94 -5.15
N THR A 128 -13.22 -3.18 -5.36
CA THR A 128 -13.81 -4.12 -6.32
C THR A 128 -14.46 -5.32 -5.63
N SER A 129 -14.30 -5.43 -4.31
CA SER A 129 -14.91 -6.50 -3.51
C SER A 129 -14.94 -6.12 -2.03
N TYR A 130 -15.77 -6.83 -1.27
CA TYR A 130 -15.70 -6.92 0.18
C TYR A 130 -15.90 -8.37 0.62
N ALA A 131 -15.53 -8.70 1.84
CA ALA A 131 -15.61 -10.07 2.33
C ALA A 131 -16.02 -10.15 3.80
N ILE A 132 -16.72 -11.23 4.15
CA ILE A 132 -17.08 -11.58 5.52
C ILE A 132 -16.49 -12.94 5.85
N ARG A 133 -15.72 -13.00 6.95
CA ARG A 133 -15.14 -14.25 7.43
C ARG A 133 -16.18 -15.09 8.15
N LEU A 134 -16.32 -16.34 7.75
CA LEU A 134 -17.28 -17.26 8.34
C LEU A 134 -16.83 -17.76 9.71
N THR A 135 -17.68 -17.61 10.72
CA THR A 135 -17.59 -18.33 11.98
C THR A 135 -18.22 -19.72 11.83
N GLU A 136 -18.07 -20.61 12.80
CA GLU A 136 -18.74 -21.91 12.82
C GLU A 136 -20.26 -21.77 12.73
N GLU A 137 -20.84 -20.79 13.45
CA GLU A 137 -22.29 -20.54 13.45
C GLU A 137 -22.75 -20.04 12.09
N ALA A 138 -22.05 -19.06 11.49
CA ALA A 138 -22.35 -18.54 10.16
C ALA A 138 -22.22 -19.63 9.08
N LEU A 139 -21.21 -20.50 9.19
CA LEU A 139 -21.03 -21.62 8.28
C LEU A 139 -22.20 -22.61 8.35
N ASN A 140 -22.63 -22.97 9.57
CA ASN A 140 -23.78 -23.86 9.75
C ASN A 140 -25.05 -23.22 9.17
N GLU A 141 -25.26 -21.94 9.40
CA GLU A 141 -26.40 -21.19 8.86
C GLU A 141 -26.40 -21.18 7.33
N VAL A 142 -25.28 -20.88 6.65
CA VAL A 142 -25.26 -20.87 5.17
C VAL A 142 -25.44 -22.25 4.56
N LYS A 143 -24.96 -23.31 5.21
CA LYS A 143 -25.15 -24.70 4.79
C LYS A 143 -26.62 -25.13 4.91
N GLU A 144 -27.28 -24.72 5.97
CA GLU A 144 -28.65 -25.11 6.24
C GLU A 144 -29.67 -24.24 5.47
N ASN A 145 -29.51 -22.93 5.50
CA ASN A 145 -30.52 -21.97 5.10
C ASN A 145 -30.10 -21.05 3.94
N GLY A 146 -28.78 -20.91 3.67
CA GLY A 146 -28.23 -19.97 2.71
C GLY A 146 -28.04 -18.57 3.31
N LEU A 147 -27.96 -17.55 2.45
CA LEU A 147 -27.69 -16.17 2.82
C LEU A 147 -28.37 -15.17 1.88
N VAL A 148 -28.31 -13.89 2.24
CA VAL A 148 -28.76 -12.77 1.39
C VAL A 148 -27.65 -11.75 1.28
N ILE A 149 -27.39 -11.26 0.06
CA ILE A 149 -26.51 -10.11 -0.18
C ILE A 149 -27.39 -8.90 -0.46
N SER A 150 -27.14 -7.82 0.26
CA SER A 150 -27.80 -6.53 0.03
C SER A 150 -26.80 -5.39 0.12
N GLY A 151 -27.20 -4.20 -0.32
CA GLY A 151 -26.29 -3.08 -0.33
C GLY A 151 -26.88 -1.77 -0.79
N CYS A 152 -26.04 -0.75 -0.86
CA CYS A 152 -26.41 0.61 -1.23
C CYS A 152 -25.41 1.20 -2.23
N ASN A 153 -25.94 1.73 -3.33
CA ASN A 153 -25.26 2.52 -4.37
C ASN A 153 -24.13 1.80 -5.12
N HIS A 154 -24.19 0.51 -5.29
CA HIS A 154 -23.24 -0.25 -6.12
C HIS A 154 -23.92 -1.38 -6.86
N THR A 155 -23.21 -1.98 -7.82
CA THR A 155 -23.63 -3.19 -8.53
C THR A 155 -22.86 -4.38 -7.99
N VAL A 156 -23.56 -5.44 -7.56
CA VAL A 156 -22.94 -6.73 -7.22
C VAL A 156 -22.81 -7.55 -8.49
N THR A 157 -21.64 -8.13 -8.74
CA THR A 157 -21.35 -8.94 -9.95
C THR A 157 -21.08 -10.41 -9.65
N GLY A 158 -20.84 -10.76 -8.40
CA GLY A 158 -20.62 -12.15 -8.02
C GLY A 158 -20.50 -12.34 -6.52
N VAL A 159 -20.78 -13.57 -6.08
CA VAL A 159 -20.62 -14.03 -4.69
C VAL A 159 -19.82 -15.33 -4.73
N TYR A 160 -18.75 -15.38 -3.96
CA TYR A 160 -17.79 -16.48 -4.01
C TYR A 160 -17.40 -16.91 -2.59
N ILE A 161 -16.86 -18.13 -2.50
CA ILE A 161 -16.18 -18.65 -1.31
C ILE A 161 -14.69 -18.67 -1.62
N GLY A 162 -13.87 -18.22 -0.69
CA GLY A 162 -12.43 -18.23 -0.88
C GLY A 162 -11.68 -17.39 0.16
N THR A 163 -10.48 -16.95 -0.22
CA THR A 163 -9.67 -16.01 0.54
C THR A 163 -9.63 -14.67 -0.19
N PRO A 164 -10.03 -13.55 0.41
CA PRO A 164 -9.96 -12.25 -0.24
C PRO A 164 -8.50 -11.79 -0.37
N ALA A 165 -8.24 -10.92 -1.36
CA ALA A 165 -6.98 -10.21 -1.43
C ALA A 165 -6.78 -9.35 -0.17
N THR A 166 -5.53 -9.21 0.27
CA THR A 166 -5.20 -8.26 1.34
C THR A 166 -5.52 -6.84 0.87
N VAL A 167 -6.31 -6.13 1.67
CA VAL A 167 -6.48 -4.68 1.60
C VAL A 167 -5.79 -4.09 2.81
N TYR A 168 -4.72 -3.32 2.59
CA TYR A 168 -4.00 -2.69 3.69
C TYR A 168 -4.71 -1.43 4.18
N ASP A 169 -4.80 -1.29 5.49
CA ASP A 169 -5.10 -0.01 6.13
C ASP A 169 -3.82 0.84 6.16
N LEU A 170 -3.83 1.94 5.41
CA LEU A 170 -2.66 2.83 5.28
C LEU A 170 -2.23 3.46 6.60
N GLY A 171 -3.14 3.59 7.57
CA GLY A 171 -2.83 4.15 8.88
C GLY A 171 -2.19 3.16 9.85
N THR A 172 -2.43 1.85 9.68
CA THR A 172 -2.04 0.81 10.67
C THR A 172 -1.14 -0.27 10.12
N ASP A 173 -1.23 -0.58 8.80
CA ASP A 173 -0.57 -1.74 8.20
C ASP A 173 0.76 -1.42 7.52
N TYR A 174 1.26 -0.19 7.68
CA TYR A 174 2.54 0.26 7.15
C TYR A 174 3.49 0.69 8.26
N THR A 175 4.79 0.51 8.04
CA THR A 175 5.84 0.91 8.99
C THR A 175 7.18 1.16 8.29
N TYR A 176 8.02 1.98 8.91
CA TYR A 176 9.44 2.11 8.54
C TYR A 176 10.36 1.25 9.42
N LYS A 177 9.82 0.67 10.50
CA LYS A 177 10.64 -0.02 11.50
C LYS A 177 10.87 -1.48 11.10
N PRO A 178 12.10 -1.98 11.22
CA PRO A 178 12.45 -3.33 10.78
C PRO A 178 11.82 -4.44 11.62
N ASP A 179 11.53 -4.18 12.90
CA ASP A 179 10.93 -5.14 13.84
C ASP A 179 9.39 -5.22 13.75
N GLU A 180 8.77 -4.31 13.03
CA GLU A 180 7.32 -4.28 12.82
C GLU A 180 6.89 -4.84 11.45
N THR A 181 7.82 -5.26 10.60
CA THR A 181 7.51 -5.75 9.25
C THR A 181 8.20 -7.07 8.94
N THR A 182 7.55 -7.86 8.10
CA THR A 182 8.16 -9.05 7.47
C THR A 182 8.83 -8.74 6.13
N PHE A 183 8.85 -7.46 5.72
CA PHE A 183 9.51 -7.02 4.49
C PHE A 183 11.03 -7.25 4.57
N ASP A 184 11.54 -8.10 3.69
CA ASP A 184 12.97 -8.39 3.61
C ASP A 184 13.63 -7.53 2.53
N ALA A 185 14.48 -6.58 2.93
CA ALA A 185 15.20 -5.70 2.03
C ALA A 185 16.04 -6.47 0.98
N ALA A 186 16.53 -7.68 1.31
CA ALA A 186 17.27 -8.52 0.38
C ALA A 186 16.42 -8.97 -0.82
N ASN A 187 15.11 -9.09 -0.63
CA ASN A 187 14.16 -9.49 -1.67
C ASN A 187 13.66 -8.32 -2.52
N ALA A 188 13.87 -7.07 -2.09
CA ALA A 188 13.35 -5.89 -2.79
C ALA A 188 13.81 -5.80 -4.27
N THR A 189 14.98 -6.34 -4.59
CA THR A 189 15.52 -6.38 -5.96
C THR A 189 15.44 -7.76 -6.62
N VAL A 190 14.77 -8.74 -5.97
CA VAL A 190 14.59 -10.09 -6.50
C VAL A 190 13.22 -10.20 -7.18
N GLU A 191 13.23 -10.33 -8.50
CA GLU A 191 12.01 -10.40 -9.31
C GLU A 191 11.07 -11.51 -8.83
N GLY A 192 9.77 -11.20 -8.77
CA GLY A 192 8.70 -12.12 -8.40
C GLY A 192 8.39 -12.18 -6.90
N THR A 193 9.24 -11.65 -6.02
CA THR A 193 8.95 -11.54 -4.59
C THR A 193 7.89 -10.45 -4.32
N TRP A 194 7.21 -10.53 -3.20
CA TRP A 194 6.24 -9.50 -2.84
C TRP A 194 6.92 -8.18 -2.50
N GLU A 195 8.12 -8.24 -1.91
CA GLU A 195 8.94 -7.07 -1.62
C GLU A 195 9.35 -6.35 -2.91
N ASN A 196 9.71 -7.11 -3.95
CA ASN A 196 10.04 -6.53 -5.25
C ASN A 196 8.83 -5.85 -5.90
N LYS A 197 7.64 -6.46 -5.80
CA LYS A 197 6.39 -5.86 -6.30
C LYS A 197 6.12 -4.52 -5.60
N VAL A 198 6.24 -4.45 -4.27
CA VAL A 198 6.08 -3.23 -3.48
C VAL A 198 7.13 -2.20 -3.87
N PHE A 199 8.41 -2.58 -3.84
CA PHE A 199 9.54 -1.70 -4.16
C PHE A 199 9.41 -1.07 -5.56
N THR A 200 9.07 -1.86 -6.57
CA THR A 200 8.90 -1.39 -7.94
C THR A 200 7.67 -0.49 -8.11
N SER A 201 6.57 -0.85 -7.46
CA SER A 201 5.34 -0.03 -7.48
C SER A 201 5.57 1.34 -6.84
N ASP A 202 6.26 1.38 -5.69
CA ASP A 202 6.56 2.62 -4.99
C ASP A 202 7.54 3.48 -5.79
N MET A 203 8.58 2.89 -6.38
CA MET A 203 9.49 3.62 -7.27
C MET A 203 8.74 4.23 -8.46
N ALA A 204 7.77 3.52 -9.02
CA ALA A 204 6.97 4.04 -10.14
C ALA A 204 6.11 5.24 -9.70
N ALA A 205 5.49 5.16 -8.53
CA ALA A 205 4.72 6.26 -7.96
C ALA A 205 5.59 7.49 -7.70
N VAL A 206 6.76 7.30 -7.05
CA VAL A 206 7.74 8.37 -6.80
C VAL A 206 8.23 9.00 -8.09
N ALA A 207 8.56 8.18 -9.10
CA ALA A 207 9.00 8.70 -10.40
C ALA A 207 7.94 9.62 -11.03
N GLY A 208 6.64 9.29 -10.87
CA GLY A 208 5.55 10.13 -11.31
C GLY A 208 5.58 11.53 -10.67
N TYR A 209 5.83 11.61 -9.36
CA TYR A 209 5.94 12.90 -8.65
C TYR A 209 7.22 13.66 -8.99
N LEU A 210 8.35 12.97 -9.04
CA LEU A 210 9.63 13.58 -9.42
C LEU A 210 9.58 14.13 -10.86
N LYS A 211 8.81 13.48 -11.73
CA LYS A 211 8.58 13.98 -13.09
C LYS A 211 7.86 15.33 -13.12
N LEU A 212 6.93 15.59 -12.21
CA LEU A 212 6.29 16.90 -12.11
C LEU A 212 7.30 18.01 -11.82
N LEU A 213 8.29 17.73 -10.94
CA LEU A 213 9.36 18.66 -10.63
C LEU A 213 10.32 18.84 -11.81
N LYS A 214 10.65 17.76 -12.52
CA LYS A 214 11.43 17.82 -13.74
C LYS A 214 10.76 18.67 -14.82
N ASP A 215 9.47 18.43 -15.08
CA ASP A 215 8.72 19.17 -16.09
C ASP A 215 8.58 20.67 -15.76
N ALA A 216 8.81 21.05 -14.50
CA ALA A 216 8.89 22.42 -14.01
C ALA A 216 10.33 22.98 -13.92
N ASP A 217 11.34 22.27 -14.45
CA ASP A 217 12.76 22.62 -14.41
C ASP A 217 13.32 22.80 -12.97
N ILE A 218 12.81 22.05 -12.01
CA ILE A 218 13.24 22.12 -10.59
C ILE A 218 14.30 21.05 -10.30
N PRO A 219 15.55 21.42 -9.96
CA PRO A 219 16.54 20.49 -9.46
C PRO A 219 16.16 19.95 -8.07
N VAL A 220 16.38 18.67 -7.84
CA VAL A 220 15.99 17.98 -6.60
C VAL A 220 17.22 17.35 -5.95
N LEU A 221 17.53 17.73 -4.71
CA LEU A 221 18.43 16.97 -3.85
C LEU A 221 17.68 15.71 -3.39
N TRP A 222 17.93 14.61 -4.06
CA TRP A 222 17.27 13.34 -3.78
C TRP A 222 18.07 12.53 -2.75
N ARG A 223 17.50 12.35 -1.57
CA ARG A 223 18.13 11.71 -0.41
C ARG A 223 17.33 10.52 0.09
N PRO A 224 17.37 9.37 -0.63
CA PRO A 224 16.72 8.14 -0.19
C PRO A 224 17.55 7.40 0.84
N PHE A 225 16.95 6.48 1.60
CA PHE A 225 17.64 5.52 2.48
C PHE A 225 18.65 6.13 3.44
N HIS A 226 18.31 7.22 4.09
CA HIS A 226 19.19 7.87 5.05
C HIS A 226 19.50 7.00 6.28
N GLU A 227 20.61 7.27 6.96
CA GLU A 227 21.01 6.68 8.25
C GLU A 227 21.04 5.14 8.26
N VAL A 228 21.57 4.53 7.22
CA VAL A 228 21.51 3.08 6.98
C VAL A 228 22.23 2.25 8.03
N ALA A 229 23.37 2.71 8.54
CA ALA A 229 24.18 1.97 9.51
C ALA A 229 23.55 1.93 10.90
N GLY A 230 22.60 2.82 11.20
CA GLY A 230 21.87 2.86 12.46
C GLY A 230 20.88 1.68 12.63
N LYS A 231 20.46 1.06 11.54
CA LYS A 231 19.59 -0.13 11.51
C LYS A 231 18.22 0.04 12.17
N TRP A 232 17.77 1.26 12.38
CA TRP A 232 16.41 1.55 12.89
C TRP A 232 15.36 1.66 11.80
N PHE A 233 15.78 1.56 10.54
CA PHE A 233 14.92 1.52 9.38
C PHE A 233 15.01 0.15 8.68
N TRP A 234 13.93 -0.29 8.03
CA TRP A 234 13.91 -1.57 7.28
C TRP A 234 14.97 -1.63 6.17
N TRP A 235 15.33 -0.51 5.57
CA TRP A 235 16.38 -0.42 4.54
C TRP A 235 17.82 -0.49 5.08
N GLY A 236 17.97 -0.42 6.40
CA GLY A 236 19.26 -0.57 7.08
C GLY A 236 19.57 -2.00 7.53
N LYS A 237 19.03 -3.03 6.88
CA LYS A 237 19.24 -4.43 7.24
C LYS A 237 20.69 -4.88 7.08
N ASP A 238 21.24 -4.71 5.89
CA ASP A 238 22.64 -5.03 5.54
C ASP A 238 23.12 -4.20 4.35
N ALA A 239 24.44 -4.07 4.22
CA ALA A 239 25.09 -3.25 3.22
C ALA A 239 24.84 -3.75 1.77
N ALA A 240 24.74 -5.05 1.56
CA ALA A 240 24.55 -5.61 0.22
C ALA A 240 23.15 -5.28 -0.30
N SER A 241 22.13 -5.49 0.52
CA SER A 241 20.73 -5.16 0.19
C SER A 241 20.54 -3.67 -0.04
N HIS A 242 21.13 -2.81 0.81
CA HIS A 242 21.10 -1.37 0.64
C HIS A 242 21.69 -0.93 -0.71
N LYS A 243 22.90 -1.39 -1.03
CA LYS A 243 23.55 -1.06 -2.32
C LYS A 243 22.73 -1.54 -3.51
N ALA A 244 22.18 -2.74 -3.44
CA ALA A 244 21.33 -3.28 -4.51
C ALA A 244 20.09 -2.41 -4.75
N MET A 245 19.38 -2.02 -3.68
CA MET A 245 18.21 -1.14 -3.77
C MET A 245 18.57 0.25 -4.30
N TRP A 246 19.67 0.84 -3.83
CA TRP A 246 20.14 2.14 -4.32
C TRP A 246 20.41 2.13 -5.81
N ILE A 247 21.19 1.14 -6.28
CA ILE A 247 21.55 0.99 -7.68
C ILE A 247 20.31 0.73 -8.55
N ALA A 248 19.40 -0.11 -8.07
CA ALA A 248 18.14 -0.39 -8.77
C ALA A 248 17.29 0.90 -8.93
N MET A 249 17.15 1.68 -7.87
CA MET A 249 16.43 2.96 -7.89
C MET A 249 17.10 3.97 -8.82
N PHE A 250 18.41 4.14 -8.74
CA PHE A 250 19.18 5.03 -9.62
C PHE A 250 18.95 4.69 -11.08
N ASN A 251 19.10 3.42 -11.44
CA ASN A 251 18.94 2.96 -12.82
C ASN A 251 17.49 3.13 -13.30
N TYR A 252 16.51 2.85 -12.42
CA TYR A 252 15.10 3.01 -12.74
C TYR A 252 14.76 4.48 -13.02
N PHE A 253 15.13 5.41 -12.13
CA PHE A 253 14.84 6.83 -12.32
C PHE A 253 15.57 7.43 -13.52
N LYS A 254 16.80 7.00 -13.76
CA LYS A 254 17.54 7.37 -14.99
C LYS A 254 16.82 6.89 -16.26
N ALA A 255 16.31 5.66 -16.26
CA ALA A 255 15.52 5.12 -17.37
C ALA A 255 14.18 5.86 -17.57
N GLN A 256 13.60 6.42 -16.52
CA GLN A 256 12.42 7.31 -16.59
C GLN A 256 12.79 8.74 -17.08
N GLY A 257 14.06 9.00 -17.33
CA GLY A 257 14.55 10.30 -17.80
C GLY A 257 14.59 11.37 -16.71
N LEU A 258 14.66 11.00 -15.44
CA LEU A 258 14.77 11.94 -14.30
C LEU A 258 16.23 12.40 -14.14
N ASP A 259 16.62 13.39 -14.93
CA ASP A 259 17.98 13.97 -14.98
C ASP A 259 18.12 15.24 -14.13
N ASN A 260 17.07 15.62 -13.42
CA ASN A 260 17.05 16.74 -12.49
C ASN A 260 17.38 16.34 -11.04
N LEU A 261 17.71 15.07 -10.79
CA LEU A 261 18.04 14.56 -9.47
C LEU A 261 19.53 14.69 -9.18
N ILE A 262 19.85 15.23 -7.99
CA ILE A 262 21.18 15.27 -7.41
C ILE A 262 21.18 14.26 -6.27
N TRP A 263 21.91 13.17 -6.42
CA TRP A 263 21.86 12.02 -5.52
C TRP A 263 22.70 12.26 -4.26
N VAL A 264 22.05 12.28 -3.11
CA VAL A 264 22.67 12.53 -1.82
C VAL A 264 22.69 11.26 -0.99
N TRP A 265 23.86 10.69 -0.78
CA TRP A 265 24.06 9.58 0.15
C TRP A 265 24.43 10.11 1.53
N THR A 266 23.79 9.60 2.58
CA THR A 266 24.05 10.06 3.95
C THR A 266 24.92 9.04 4.67
N THR A 267 26.12 9.48 5.07
CA THR A 267 27.11 8.67 5.79
C THR A 267 26.97 8.82 7.30
N GLU A 268 27.37 7.78 8.00
CA GLU A 268 27.58 7.71 9.44
C GLU A 268 28.96 7.11 9.75
N THR A 269 29.31 7.01 11.01
CA THR A 269 30.60 6.41 11.39
C THR A 269 30.56 4.90 11.18
N GLY A 270 31.50 4.39 10.35
CA GLY A 270 31.67 2.95 10.12
C GLY A 270 30.69 2.34 9.09
N ASP A 271 30.22 3.15 8.15
CA ASP A 271 29.33 2.72 7.07
C ASP A 271 29.99 2.67 5.68
N ASP A 272 31.31 2.65 5.61
CA ASP A 272 32.05 2.59 4.33
C ASP A 272 31.58 1.44 3.42
N ASP A 273 31.25 0.30 4.01
CA ASP A 273 30.75 -0.89 3.29
C ASP A 273 29.37 -0.66 2.66
N TRP A 274 28.63 0.37 3.08
CA TRP A 274 27.28 0.68 2.60
C TRP A 274 27.28 1.61 1.38
N TYR A 275 28.42 2.25 1.10
CA TYR A 275 28.54 3.20 0.01
C TYR A 275 28.28 2.53 -1.36
N PRO A 276 27.32 3.02 -2.16
CA PRO A 276 26.95 2.38 -3.43
C PRO A 276 27.95 2.59 -4.56
N GLY A 277 28.84 3.58 -4.43
CA GLY A 277 29.88 3.90 -5.41
C GLY A 277 29.69 5.26 -6.06
N ASP A 278 30.82 5.87 -6.46
CA ASP A 278 30.92 7.25 -6.98
C ASP A 278 30.02 7.50 -8.21
N GLN A 279 29.74 6.46 -9.02
CA GLN A 279 28.91 6.60 -10.21
C GLN A 279 27.40 6.75 -9.89
N TYR A 280 27.00 6.58 -8.63
CA TYR A 280 25.61 6.60 -8.18
C TYR A 280 25.33 7.71 -7.14
N VAL A 281 26.34 8.54 -6.81
CA VAL A 281 26.26 9.54 -5.75
C VAL A 281 26.91 10.85 -6.21
N ASP A 282 26.18 11.94 -6.09
CA ASP A 282 26.70 13.27 -6.42
C ASP A 282 27.20 14.00 -5.18
N ILE A 283 26.56 13.78 -4.02
CA ILE A 283 26.88 14.44 -2.76
C ILE A 283 26.89 13.40 -1.62
N ILE A 284 27.92 13.46 -0.79
CA ILE A 284 27.96 12.75 0.49
C ILE A 284 27.56 13.74 1.59
N GLY A 285 26.49 13.39 2.32
CA GLY A 285 25.97 14.15 3.46
C GLY A 285 26.18 13.42 4.77
N ARG A 286 26.00 14.09 5.89
CA ARG A 286 26.01 13.50 7.22
C ARG A 286 24.93 14.09 8.10
N ASP A 287 24.17 13.26 8.79
CA ASP A 287 23.19 13.69 9.78
C ASP A 287 23.85 13.89 11.14
N ILE A 288 23.83 15.12 11.64
CA ILE A 288 24.42 15.48 12.92
C ILE A 288 23.36 16.26 13.70
N TYR A 289 22.96 15.72 14.85
CA TYR A 289 21.91 16.31 15.68
C TYR A 289 22.47 16.90 16.96
N SER A 290 21.92 18.06 17.37
CA SER A 290 22.13 18.66 18.69
C SER A 290 23.61 18.88 19.06
N LYS A 291 24.45 19.22 18.09
CA LYS A 291 25.87 19.52 18.28
C LYS A 291 26.17 20.98 17.95
N ASP A 292 27.25 21.53 18.61
CA ASP A 292 27.81 22.83 18.25
C ASP A 292 28.55 22.77 16.90
N ALA A 293 28.84 23.93 16.35
CA ALA A 293 29.50 24.06 15.05
C ALA A 293 30.89 23.41 14.99
N GLU A 294 31.66 23.45 16.11
CA GLU A 294 32.99 22.86 16.20
C GLU A 294 32.92 21.32 16.15
N THR A 295 32.00 20.74 16.91
CA THR A 295 31.73 19.31 16.88
C THR A 295 31.25 18.87 15.51
N CYS A 296 30.34 19.61 14.87
CA CYS A 296 29.90 19.34 13.52
C CYS A 296 31.06 19.33 12.51
N ALA A 297 31.91 20.37 12.56
CA ALA A 297 33.08 20.46 11.69
C ALA A 297 34.05 19.29 11.88
N SER A 298 34.30 18.89 13.13
CA SER A 298 35.21 17.78 13.46
C SER A 298 34.67 16.40 13.02
N GLN A 299 33.34 16.23 12.96
CA GLN A 299 32.72 14.99 12.49
C GLN A 299 32.59 14.92 10.96
N TYR A 300 32.76 16.07 10.29
CA TYR A 300 32.67 16.16 8.83
C TYR A 300 34.05 16.00 8.15
N ALA A 301 35.12 16.18 8.91
CA ALA A 301 36.52 16.07 8.47
C ALA A 301 36.98 14.60 8.44
#